data_b368c3eee39d560ef5caa4cfe4706949
#
_entry.id   b368c3eee39d560ef5caa4cfe4706949
#
_cell.length_a   1.000
_cell.length_b   1.000
_cell.length_c   1.000
_cell.angle_alpha   90.00
_cell.angle_beta   90.00
_cell.angle_gamma   90.00
#
_symmetry.space_group_name_H-M   'P 1'
#
loop_
_entity.id
_entity.type
_entity.pdbx_description
1 polymer ?
#
loop_
_entity_poly.entity_id
_entity_poly.type
_entity_poly.pdbx_seq_one_letter_code
_entity_poly.pdbx_strand_id
1 'polypeptide(L)'
;MMHRSSSQARLSPGSDTEDMTTVLAPRLAYFAGVARTEHVTRAAQEMNVPQSTLSRAMVRLEQDLGVDLFARHGRTVSLTPAGRTFLASVERALAEIGRAAEEVRADADPATGKVAFGFLHTLGAETVPGLLQAFRADHPRVRFSLVQNYGEAMLERLRAGELDLCLTSPVPDAPDLVARRLDEQKLRLVVPADHRLATRRRIRLAEAADETFVTLEPGYGMRRITDDLCQEAGFKPRIAFEGEEAETLRGLVAAGLGVALLPPPAVPRPGVVELTVTAPRAVREIGVAWLAGRPDTPPVAAFKKFLLSKRGSLLPA
;
A
#
# COMPACT_ATOMS: atom_id res chain seq x y z
N MET A 1 57.04 -39.73 15.80
CA MET A 1 55.99 -38.95 16.47
C MET A 1 55.74 -37.68 15.66
N MET A 2 54.76 -37.70 14.77
CA MET A 2 54.49 -36.63 13.81
C MET A 2 53.20 -35.89 14.24
N HIS A 3 53.35 -34.63 14.62
CA HIS A 3 52.23 -33.72 14.82
C HIS A 3 51.79 -33.14 13.45
N ARG A 4 50.56 -33.46 13.04
CA ARG A 4 49.90 -32.76 11.95
C ARG A 4 49.17 -31.55 12.50
N SER A 5 49.63 -30.36 12.12
CA SER A 5 48.96 -29.09 12.37
C SER A 5 47.87 -28.90 11.33
N SER A 6 46.61 -28.88 11.77
CA SER A 6 45.44 -28.54 10.93
C SER A 6 45.32 -27.02 10.88
N SER A 7 45.65 -26.43 9.74
CA SER A 7 45.36 -25.02 9.44
C SER A 7 43.89 -24.89 9.10
N GLN A 8 43.09 -24.36 10.03
CA GLN A 8 41.74 -23.87 9.73
C GLN A 8 41.86 -22.46 9.14
N ALA A 9 41.71 -22.36 7.85
CA ALA A 9 41.48 -21.09 7.15
C ALA A 9 40.14 -20.51 7.64
N ARG A 10 40.18 -19.43 8.39
CA ARG A 10 39.01 -18.59 8.71
C ARG A 10 38.68 -17.77 7.46
N LEU A 11 37.63 -18.12 6.78
CA LEU A 11 37.01 -17.27 5.74
C LEU A 11 36.42 -16.03 6.44
N SER A 12 36.83 -14.86 6.01
CA SER A 12 36.31 -13.58 6.50
C SER A 12 34.93 -13.35 5.88
N PRO A 13 33.85 -13.04 6.64
CA PRO A 13 32.48 -12.94 6.12
C PRO A 13 32.18 -11.70 5.25
N GLY A 14 33.15 -10.84 4.99
CA GLY A 14 32.98 -9.61 4.21
C GLY A 14 33.22 -9.76 2.69
N SER A 15 34.13 -10.63 2.27
CA SER A 15 34.51 -10.78 0.85
C SER A 15 33.45 -11.50 0.00
N ASP A 16 32.74 -12.47 0.57
CA ASP A 16 31.76 -13.28 -0.16
C ASP A 16 30.48 -12.48 -0.50
N THR A 17 30.11 -11.51 0.34
CA THR A 17 28.91 -10.69 0.13
C THR A 17 29.13 -9.61 -0.95
N GLU A 18 30.31 -8.97 -0.99
CA GLU A 18 30.66 -8.00 -2.03
C GLU A 18 30.81 -8.66 -3.41
N ASP A 19 31.38 -9.85 -3.46
CA ASP A 19 31.53 -10.62 -4.70
C ASP A 19 30.15 -11.08 -5.23
N MET A 20 29.28 -11.57 -4.35
CA MET A 20 27.92 -12.00 -4.72
C MET A 20 27.07 -10.84 -5.25
N THR A 21 27.12 -9.66 -4.64
CA THR A 21 26.37 -8.48 -5.11
C THR A 21 26.80 -8.04 -6.49
N THR A 22 28.11 -8.02 -6.77
CA THR A 22 28.66 -7.67 -8.08
C THR A 22 28.22 -8.64 -9.18
N VAL A 23 28.12 -9.92 -8.86
CA VAL A 23 27.70 -10.98 -9.79
C VAL A 23 26.18 -10.96 -10.04
N LEU A 24 25.38 -10.67 -9.03
CA LEU A 24 23.90 -10.75 -9.10
C LEU A 24 23.26 -9.49 -9.71
N ALA A 25 23.78 -8.29 -9.42
CA ALA A 25 23.16 -7.01 -9.76
C ALA A 25 22.66 -6.89 -11.22
N PRO A 26 23.42 -7.28 -12.25
CA PRO A 26 22.96 -7.17 -13.64
C PRO A 26 21.75 -8.04 -13.99
N ARG A 27 21.42 -9.05 -13.15
CA ARG A 27 20.36 -10.03 -13.43
C ARG A 27 19.08 -9.79 -12.64
N LEU A 28 19.13 -8.91 -11.64
CA LEU A 28 17.98 -8.67 -10.75
C LEU A 28 16.78 -8.08 -11.50
N ALA A 29 17.02 -7.15 -12.43
CA ALA A 29 15.95 -6.57 -13.24
C ALA A 29 15.29 -7.62 -14.15
N TYR A 30 16.08 -8.52 -14.72
CA TYR A 30 15.57 -9.63 -15.54
C TYR A 30 14.73 -10.60 -14.71
N PHE A 31 15.19 -10.94 -13.51
CA PHE A 31 14.44 -11.78 -12.59
C PHE A 31 13.08 -11.18 -12.23
N ALA A 32 13.05 -9.91 -11.82
CA ALA A 32 11.80 -9.22 -11.50
C ALA A 32 10.84 -9.14 -12.71
N GLY A 33 11.37 -8.93 -13.91
CA GLY A 33 10.59 -8.93 -15.16
C GLY A 33 9.93 -10.29 -15.46
N VAL A 34 10.70 -11.38 -15.33
CA VAL A 34 10.18 -12.74 -15.52
C VAL A 34 9.18 -13.11 -14.42
N ALA A 35 9.44 -12.74 -13.17
CA ALA A 35 8.56 -13.00 -12.04
C ALA A 35 7.17 -12.36 -12.21
N ARG A 36 7.11 -11.13 -12.74
CA ARG A 36 5.85 -10.41 -12.98
C ARG A 36 5.02 -10.95 -14.13
N THR A 37 5.68 -11.44 -15.18
CA THR A 37 4.98 -11.90 -16.37
C THR A 37 4.66 -13.40 -16.33
N GLU A 38 5.34 -14.15 -15.46
CA GLU A 38 5.33 -15.62 -15.37
C GLU A 38 5.57 -16.32 -16.72
N HIS A 39 6.18 -15.57 -17.66
CA HIS A 39 6.42 -16.03 -19.03
C HIS A 39 7.70 -15.43 -19.63
N VAL A 40 8.77 -16.23 -19.79
CA VAL A 40 10.10 -15.77 -20.20
C VAL A 40 10.09 -15.03 -21.54
N THR A 41 9.33 -15.52 -22.54
CA THR A 41 9.26 -14.88 -23.86
C THR A 41 8.57 -13.52 -23.80
N ARG A 42 7.50 -13.40 -23.01
CA ARG A 42 6.78 -12.13 -22.80
C ARG A 42 7.66 -11.12 -22.07
N ALA A 43 8.33 -11.54 -20.98
CA ALA A 43 9.30 -10.71 -20.29
C ALA A 43 10.39 -10.19 -21.22
N ALA A 44 10.93 -11.07 -22.09
CA ALA A 44 11.96 -10.69 -23.05
C ALA A 44 11.48 -9.62 -24.04
N GLN A 45 10.24 -9.73 -24.53
CA GLN A 45 9.62 -8.73 -25.40
C GLN A 45 9.40 -7.39 -24.67
N GLU A 46 8.84 -7.42 -23.46
CA GLU A 46 8.62 -6.19 -22.66
C GLU A 46 9.92 -5.48 -22.28
N MET A 47 10.99 -6.25 -22.05
CA MET A 47 12.33 -5.71 -21.73
C MET A 47 13.19 -5.43 -22.96
N ASN A 48 12.70 -5.70 -24.16
CA ASN A 48 13.40 -5.50 -25.44
C ASN A 48 14.78 -6.19 -25.49
N VAL A 49 14.82 -7.46 -25.03
CA VAL A 49 16.04 -8.30 -25.05
C VAL A 49 15.76 -9.65 -25.71
N PRO A 50 16.78 -10.32 -26.28
CA PRO A 50 16.59 -11.69 -26.78
C PRO A 50 16.17 -12.66 -25.68
N GLN A 51 15.19 -13.50 -25.95
CA GLN A 51 14.70 -14.53 -25.01
C GLN A 51 15.82 -15.44 -24.50
N SER A 52 16.78 -15.78 -25.36
CA SER A 52 17.95 -16.60 -24.98
C SER A 52 18.86 -15.91 -23.96
N THR A 53 18.96 -14.57 -24.00
CA THR A 53 19.71 -13.78 -23.02
C THR A 53 19.03 -13.83 -21.67
N LEU A 54 17.69 -13.60 -21.65
CA LEU A 54 16.90 -13.63 -20.43
C LEU A 54 16.91 -15.02 -19.78
N SER A 55 16.70 -16.07 -20.58
CA SER A 55 16.72 -17.45 -20.11
C SER A 55 18.06 -17.85 -19.49
N ARG A 56 19.17 -17.48 -20.13
CA ARG A 56 20.54 -17.74 -19.61
C ARG A 56 20.79 -16.97 -18.31
N ALA A 57 20.31 -15.72 -18.24
CA ALA A 57 20.46 -14.92 -17.02
C ALA A 57 19.72 -15.55 -15.82
N MET A 58 18.52 -16.12 -16.05
CA MET A 58 17.77 -16.80 -14.98
C MET A 58 18.50 -18.07 -14.51
N VAL A 59 18.91 -18.95 -15.43
CA VAL A 59 19.66 -20.16 -15.09
C VAL A 59 20.92 -19.83 -14.29
N ARG A 60 21.64 -18.78 -14.70
CA ARG A 60 22.86 -18.39 -14.00
C ARG A 60 22.60 -17.78 -12.64
N LEU A 61 21.50 -17.02 -12.48
CA LEU A 61 21.07 -16.49 -11.18
C LEU A 61 20.75 -17.62 -10.19
N GLU A 62 20.01 -18.63 -10.62
CA GLU A 62 19.68 -19.82 -9.82
C GLU A 62 20.93 -20.62 -9.46
N GLN A 63 21.87 -20.76 -10.38
CA GLN A 63 23.17 -21.40 -10.11
C GLN A 63 24.01 -20.65 -9.08
N ASP A 64 24.11 -19.32 -9.21
CA ASP A 64 24.87 -18.47 -8.30
C ASP A 64 24.26 -18.46 -6.87
N LEU A 65 22.95 -18.60 -6.78
CA LEU A 65 22.25 -18.69 -5.48
C LEU A 65 22.15 -20.10 -4.92
N GLY A 66 22.41 -21.14 -5.75
CA GLY A 66 22.29 -22.54 -5.36
C GLY A 66 20.87 -23.02 -5.09
N VAL A 67 19.84 -22.27 -5.55
CA VAL A 67 18.42 -22.60 -5.36
C VAL A 67 17.60 -22.26 -6.60
N ASP A 68 16.57 -23.04 -6.87
CA ASP A 68 15.62 -22.75 -7.93
C ASP A 68 14.67 -21.63 -7.49
N LEU A 69 14.60 -20.56 -8.27
CA LEU A 69 13.67 -19.45 -8.07
C LEU A 69 12.37 -19.64 -8.85
N PHE A 70 12.41 -20.41 -9.94
CA PHE A 70 11.26 -20.70 -10.79
C PHE A 70 10.99 -22.20 -10.90
N ALA A 71 9.72 -22.58 -10.83
CA ALA A 71 9.22 -23.86 -11.27
C ALA A 71 8.73 -23.74 -12.72
N ARG A 72 9.15 -24.69 -13.59
CA ARG A 72 8.81 -24.68 -15.02
C ARG A 72 7.56 -25.50 -15.31
N HIS A 73 6.62 -24.91 -16.03
CA HIS A 73 5.37 -25.56 -16.46
C HIS A 73 5.21 -25.40 -17.99
N GLY A 74 5.97 -26.20 -18.75
CA GLY A 74 5.96 -26.11 -20.22
C GLY A 74 6.51 -24.75 -20.69
N ARG A 75 5.64 -23.86 -21.18
CA ARG A 75 6.01 -22.52 -21.68
C ARG A 75 5.91 -21.42 -20.62
N THR A 76 5.35 -21.70 -19.46
CA THR A 76 5.20 -20.75 -18.35
C THR A 76 6.16 -21.10 -17.21
N VAL A 77 6.39 -20.13 -16.35
CA VAL A 77 7.17 -20.31 -15.12
C VAL A 77 6.36 -19.72 -13.96
N SER A 78 6.47 -20.33 -12.78
CA SER A 78 5.91 -19.77 -11.54
C SER A 78 7.01 -19.66 -10.50
N LEU A 79 6.88 -18.73 -9.56
CA LEU A 79 7.85 -18.56 -8.48
C LEU A 79 7.78 -19.72 -7.48
N THR A 80 8.96 -20.23 -7.10
CA THR A 80 9.10 -21.11 -5.94
C THR A 80 8.91 -20.30 -4.63
N PRO A 81 8.80 -20.93 -3.45
CA PRO A 81 8.85 -20.21 -2.18
C PRO A 81 10.11 -19.35 -2.02
N ALA A 82 11.30 -19.87 -2.42
CA ALA A 82 12.55 -19.11 -2.43
C ALA A 82 12.48 -17.94 -3.42
N GLY A 83 11.91 -18.15 -4.61
CA GLY A 83 11.69 -17.09 -5.61
C GLY A 83 10.82 -15.96 -5.09
N ARG A 84 9.73 -16.25 -4.36
CA ARG A 84 8.87 -15.21 -3.75
C ARG A 84 9.62 -14.39 -2.69
N THR A 85 10.34 -15.05 -1.80
CA THR A 85 11.16 -14.37 -0.78
C THR A 85 12.22 -13.48 -1.42
N PHE A 86 12.89 -14.00 -2.45
CA PHE A 86 13.93 -13.26 -3.17
C PHE A 86 13.34 -12.08 -3.96
N LEU A 87 12.17 -12.25 -4.60
CA LEU A 87 11.51 -11.18 -5.34
C LEU A 87 11.22 -9.97 -4.46
N ALA A 88 10.67 -10.16 -3.27
CA ALA A 88 10.38 -9.07 -2.35
C ALA A 88 11.63 -8.23 -2.00
N SER A 89 12.81 -8.85 -1.92
CA SER A 89 14.07 -8.16 -1.67
C SER A 89 14.62 -7.48 -2.92
N VAL A 90 14.50 -8.14 -4.08
CA VAL A 90 14.94 -7.59 -5.37
C VAL A 90 14.12 -6.35 -5.74
N GLU A 91 12.81 -6.39 -5.57
CA GLU A 91 11.95 -5.23 -5.87
C GLU A 91 12.30 -4.02 -4.99
N ARG A 92 12.57 -4.22 -3.71
CA ARG A 92 13.07 -3.15 -2.83
C ARG A 92 14.40 -2.57 -3.31
N ALA A 93 15.35 -3.42 -3.69
CA ALA A 93 16.66 -2.98 -4.17
C ALA A 93 16.56 -2.19 -5.49
N LEU A 94 15.76 -2.69 -6.45
CA LEU A 94 15.55 -2.01 -7.73
C LEU A 94 14.83 -0.67 -7.57
N ALA A 95 13.85 -0.60 -6.67
CA ALA A 95 13.17 0.65 -6.36
C ALA A 95 14.12 1.66 -5.73
N GLU A 96 15.03 1.23 -4.85
CA GLU A 96 16.05 2.08 -4.25
C GLU A 96 17.02 2.65 -5.29
N ILE A 97 17.54 1.79 -6.18
CA ILE A 97 18.42 2.21 -7.29
C ILE A 97 17.70 3.19 -8.23
N GLY A 98 16.44 2.90 -8.56
CA GLY A 98 15.61 3.79 -9.39
C GLY A 98 15.44 5.17 -8.78
N ARG A 99 15.23 5.24 -7.46
CA ARG A 99 15.11 6.50 -6.73
C ARG A 99 16.44 7.26 -6.68
N ALA A 100 17.54 6.59 -6.37
CA ALA A 100 18.87 7.21 -6.38
C ALA A 100 19.17 7.81 -7.75
N ALA A 101 18.82 7.14 -8.83
CA ALA A 101 18.97 7.67 -10.18
C ALA A 101 18.04 8.87 -10.45
N GLU A 102 16.83 8.89 -9.89
CA GLU A 102 15.92 10.05 -9.97
C GLU A 102 16.38 11.21 -9.08
N GLU A 103 16.94 10.95 -7.91
CA GLU A 103 17.56 11.95 -7.03
C GLU A 103 18.69 12.69 -7.76
N VAL A 104 19.62 11.95 -8.34
CA VAL A 104 20.72 12.54 -9.14
C VAL A 104 20.19 13.37 -10.31
N ARG A 105 19.10 12.96 -10.93
CA ARG A 105 18.46 13.75 -12.01
C ARG A 105 17.68 14.96 -11.48
N ALA A 106 17.05 14.83 -10.30
CA ALA A 106 16.29 15.92 -9.69
C ALA A 106 17.20 16.99 -9.08
N ASP A 107 18.41 16.65 -8.65
CA ASP A 107 19.44 17.62 -8.24
C ASP A 107 19.85 18.55 -9.40
N ALA A 108 19.63 18.11 -10.62
CA ALA A 108 19.82 18.96 -11.81
C ALA A 108 18.66 19.97 -12.02
N ASP A 109 17.44 19.68 -11.56
CA ASP A 109 16.29 20.62 -11.58
C ASP A 109 15.29 20.30 -10.42
N PRO A 110 15.47 20.94 -9.26
CA PRO A 110 14.63 20.72 -8.08
C PRO A 110 13.12 20.97 -8.27
N ALA A 111 12.74 21.64 -9.36
CA ALA A 111 11.37 22.03 -9.63
C ALA A 111 10.58 21.00 -10.48
N THR A 112 11.20 19.96 -11.02
CA THR A 112 10.57 19.03 -11.99
C THR A 112 10.47 17.58 -11.53
N GLY A 113 10.87 17.27 -10.31
CA GLY A 113 10.89 15.90 -9.78
C GLY A 113 9.51 15.22 -9.72
N LYS A 114 9.51 13.98 -9.29
CA LYS A 114 8.33 13.11 -9.18
C LYS A 114 8.09 12.73 -7.72
N VAL A 115 6.81 12.64 -7.33
CA VAL A 115 6.36 12.11 -6.04
C VAL A 115 5.52 10.87 -6.28
N ALA A 116 5.92 9.73 -5.73
CA ALA A 116 5.13 8.51 -5.69
C ALA A 116 4.22 8.52 -4.45
N PHE A 117 2.93 8.80 -4.66
CA PHE A 117 1.99 9.06 -3.59
C PHE A 117 0.88 8.01 -3.54
N GLY A 118 0.78 7.32 -2.38
CA GLY A 118 -0.26 6.34 -2.09
C GLY A 118 -1.41 6.93 -1.28
N PHE A 119 -2.63 6.42 -1.46
CA PHE A 119 -3.79 6.83 -0.68
C PHE A 119 -4.91 5.80 -0.69
N LEU A 120 -5.75 5.85 0.35
CA LEU A 120 -6.92 4.97 0.49
C LEU A 120 -7.97 5.29 -0.57
N HIS A 121 -8.69 4.26 -1.05
CA HIS A 121 -9.82 4.40 -1.99
C HIS A 121 -10.81 5.48 -1.55
N THR A 122 -11.12 5.53 -0.26
CA THR A 122 -12.07 6.48 0.33
C THR A 122 -11.59 7.95 0.37
N LEU A 123 -10.34 8.24 -0.01
CA LEU A 123 -9.80 9.60 -0.09
C LEU A 123 -9.61 10.08 -1.53
N GLY A 124 -9.79 9.17 -2.51
CA GLY A 124 -9.48 9.43 -3.92
C GLY A 124 -10.42 10.39 -4.61
N ALA A 125 -11.69 10.45 -4.22
CA ALA A 125 -12.70 11.22 -4.94
C ALA A 125 -12.62 12.74 -4.72
N GLU A 126 -12.28 13.21 -3.53
CA GLU A 126 -12.27 14.63 -3.17
C GLU A 126 -10.98 15.06 -2.49
N THR A 127 -10.58 14.36 -1.42
CA THR A 127 -9.46 14.78 -0.58
C THR A 127 -8.16 14.88 -1.38
N VAL A 128 -7.80 13.82 -2.09
CA VAL A 128 -6.53 13.78 -2.84
C VAL A 128 -6.52 14.76 -4.03
N PRO A 129 -7.55 14.84 -4.88
CA PRO A 129 -7.61 15.87 -5.93
C PRO A 129 -7.46 17.30 -5.39
N GLY A 130 -8.16 17.63 -4.31
CA GLY A 130 -8.07 18.94 -3.67
C GLY A 130 -6.66 19.24 -3.13
N LEU A 131 -6.01 18.28 -2.49
CA LEU A 131 -4.62 18.40 -2.02
C LEU A 131 -3.64 18.62 -3.16
N LEU A 132 -3.76 17.84 -4.23
CA LEU A 132 -2.89 17.96 -5.41
C LEU A 132 -3.10 19.28 -6.14
N GLN A 133 -4.34 19.74 -6.26
CA GLN A 133 -4.64 21.04 -6.85
C GLN A 133 -3.99 22.17 -6.03
N ALA A 134 -4.16 22.15 -4.71
CA ALA A 134 -3.59 23.16 -3.82
C ALA A 134 -2.04 23.15 -3.82
N PHE A 135 -1.42 21.96 -3.82
CA PHE A 135 0.03 21.86 -3.87
C PHE A 135 0.60 22.33 -5.21
N ARG A 136 -0.05 21.99 -6.32
CA ARG A 136 0.42 22.36 -7.66
C ARG A 136 0.29 23.84 -7.98
N ALA A 137 -0.48 24.60 -7.22
CA ALA A 137 -0.52 26.07 -7.35
C ALA A 137 0.88 26.68 -7.15
N ASP A 138 1.64 26.16 -6.17
CA ASP A 138 2.99 26.66 -5.86
C ASP A 138 4.10 25.80 -6.53
N HIS A 139 3.76 24.54 -6.90
CA HIS A 139 4.70 23.57 -7.48
C HIS A 139 4.20 22.98 -8.82
N PRO A 140 3.96 23.79 -9.87
CA PRO A 140 3.24 23.35 -11.09
C PRO A 140 3.97 22.29 -11.92
N ARG A 141 5.28 22.18 -11.78
CA ARG A 141 6.10 21.24 -12.55
C ARG A 141 6.35 19.90 -11.85
N VAL A 142 5.95 19.74 -10.57
CA VAL A 142 6.06 18.47 -9.86
C VAL A 142 5.07 17.47 -10.46
N ARG A 143 5.57 16.30 -10.77
CA ARG A 143 4.79 15.17 -11.29
C ARG A 143 4.42 14.21 -10.17
N PHE A 144 3.26 13.56 -10.28
CA PHE A 144 2.82 12.57 -9.33
C PHE A 144 2.61 11.21 -10.00
N SER A 145 3.07 10.15 -9.34
CA SER A 145 2.65 8.78 -9.57
C SER A 145 1.67 8.43 -8.47
N LEU A 146 0.41 8.20 -8.81
CA LEU A 146 -0.66 7.97 -7.85
C LEU A 146 -0.98 6.48 -7.74
N VAL A 147 -1.02 5.99 -6.51
CA VAL A 147 -1.39 4.62 -6.20
C VAL A 147 -2.56 4.63 -5.22
N GLN A 148 -3.65 3.97 -5.59
CA GLN A 148 -4.83 3.83 -4.77
C GLN A 148 -4.98 2.38 -4.35
N ASN A 149 -5.05 2.13 -3.02
CA ASN A 149 -5.17 0.78 -2.49
C ASN A 149 -5.65 0.82 -1.02
N TYR A 150 -5.78 -0.34 -0.37
CA TYR A 150 -5.99 -0.43 1.08
C TYR A 150 -4.67 -0.22 1.85
N GLY A 151 -4.81 0.06 3.17
CA GLY A 151 -3.69 0.56 3.99
C GLY A 151 -2.48 -0.36 4.02
N GLU A 152 -2.65 -1.66 4.28
CA GLU A 152 -1.53 -2.60 4.38
C GLU A 152 -0.74 -2.71 3.07
N ALA A 153 -1.42 -2.85 1.94
CA ALA A 153 -0.76 -2.90 0.63
C ALA A 153 0.07 -1.63 0.33
N MET A 154 -0.37 -0.46 0.82
CA MET A 154 0.42 0.76 0.67
C MET A 154 1.63 0.79 1.60
N LEU A 155 1.52 0.26 2.83
CA LEU A 155 2.66 0.15 3.74
C LEU A 155 3.70 -0.82 3.20
N GLU A 156 3.30 -1.92 2.58
CA GLU A 156 4.21 -2.82 1.87
C GLU A 156 4.94 -2.12 0.72
N ARG A 157 4.22 -1.31 -0.09
CA ARG A 157 4.83 -0.53 -1.17
C ARG A 157 5.76 0.57 -0.68
N LEU A 158 5.49 1.18 0.48
CA LEU A 158 6.45 2.08 1.14
C LEU A 158 7.73 1.33 1.50
N ARG A 159 7.62 0.13 2.10
CA ARG A 159 8.75 -0.73 2.46
C ARG A 159 9.54 -1.19 1.24
N ALA A 160 8.84 -1.48 0.16
CA ALA A 160 9.44 -1.81 -1.14
C ALA A 160 10.10 -0.59 -1.83
N GLY A 161 9.90 0.63 -1.30
CA GLY A 161 10.41 1.85 -1.91
C GLY A 161 9.67 2.31 -3.17
N GLU A 162 8.53 1.71 -3.49
CA GLU A 162 7.69 2.08 -4.62
C GLU A 162 6.89 3.38 -4.38
N LEU A 163 6.68 3.72 -3.10
CA LEU A 163 6.03 4.95 -2.67
C LEU A 163 6.98 5.79 -1.83
N ASP A 164 6.83 7.11 -1.94
CA ASP A 164 7.52 8.07 -1.09
C ASP A 164 6.70 8.37 0.17
N LEU A 165 5.40 8.57 -0.01
CA LEU A 165 4.44 8.92 1.03
C LEU A 165 3.13 8.19 0.79
N CYS A 166 2.39 7.87 1.86
CA CYS A 166 0.98 7.47 1.71
C CYS A 166 0.07 8.06 2.78
N LEU A 167 -1.19 8.32 2.40
CA LEU A 167 -2.29 8.57 3.34
C LEU A 167 -2.93 7.25 3.71
N THR A 168 -3.01 6.97 5.01
CA THR A 168 -3.50 5.68 5.53
C THR A 168 -4.41 5.87 6.74
N SER A 169 -5.20 4.85 7.03
CA SER A 169 -6.05 4.70 8.22
C SER A 169 -6.24 3.20 8.51
N PRO A 170 -6.00 2.76 9.74
CA PRO A 170 -5.47 3.51 10.87
C PRO A 170 -4.02 4.00 10.64
N VAL A 171 -3.59 4.94 11.48
CA VAL A 171 -2.20 5.40 11.47
C VAL A 171 -1.30 4.26 11.94
N PRO A 172 -0.29 3.84 11.17
CA PRO A 172 0.56 2.72 11.53
C PRO A 172 1.47 3.08 12.71
N ASP A 173 1.70 2.09 13.56
CA ASP A 173 2.71 2.10 14.61
C ASP A 173 3.71 0.97 14.31
N ALA A 174 4.78 1.30 13.60
CA ALA A 174 5.81 0.34 13.17
C ALA A 174 7.18 1.03 13.18
N PRO A 175 8.25 0.35 13.67
CA PRO A 175 9.56 0.96 13.89
C PRO A 175 10.27 1.38 12.60
N ASP A 176 9.92 0.76 11.49
CA ASP A 176 10.45 1.04 10.15
C ASP A 176 9.72 2.19 9.41
N LEU A 177 8.63 2.68 9.99
CA LEU A 177 7.82 3.75 9.41
C LEU A 177 7.77 4.96 10.33
N VAL A 178 7.77 6.15 9.74
CA VAL A 178 7.37 7.38 10.43
C VAL A 178 5.96 7.71 9.99
N ALA A 179 5.04 7.78 10.94
CA ALA A 179 3.67 8.17 10.67
C ALA A 179 3.29 9.41 11.49
N ARG A 180 2.44 10.26 10.92
CA ARG A 180 1.90 11.44 11.58
C ARG A 180 0.42 11.53 11.31
N ARG A 181 -0.37 11.62 12.38
CA ARG A 181 -1.80 11.89 12.29
C ARG A 181 -2.02 13.29 11.68
N LEU A 182 -2.87 13.36 10.67
CA LEU A 182 -3.26 14.59 9.99
C LEU A 182 -4.66 15.03 10.37
N ASP A 183 -5.63 14.11 10.38
CA ASP A 183 -7.02 14.45 10.61
C ASP A 183 -7.81 13.28 11.20
N GLU A 184 -9.08 13.56 11.54
CA GLU A 184 -10.03 12.60 12.05
C GLU A 184 -11.33 12.69 11.26
N GLN A 185 -11.80 11.58 10.74
CA GLN A 185 -13.06 11.49 10.01
C GLN A 185 -14.13 10.75 10.81
N LYS A 186 -15.29 11.39 10.99
CA LYS A 186 -16.45 10.77 11.61
C LYS A 186 -17.02 9.70 10.68
N LEU A 187 -17.33 8.53 11.24
CA LEU A 187 -18.02 7.48 10.53
C LEU A 187 -19.54 7.58 10.72
N ARG A 188 -20.27 7.09 9.74
CA ARG A 188 -21.73 7.07 9.71
C ARG A 188 -22.22 5.64 9.63
N LEU A 189 -23.30 5.33 10.35
CA LEU A 189 -24.07 4.12 10.06
C LEU A 189 -24.95 4.42 8.84
N VAL A 190 -24.71 3.70 7.75
CA VAL A 190 -25.47 3.80 6.50
C VAL A 190 -26.53 2.72 6.51
N VAL A 191 -27.77 3.11 6.30
CA VAL A 191 -28.94 2.21 6.27
C VAL A 191 -29.78 2.43 5.01
N PRO A 192 -30.54 1.45 4.53
CA PRO A 192 -31.50 1.65 3.44
C PRO A 192 -32.51 2.77 3.75
N ALA A 193 -32.99 3.46 2.74
CA ALA A 193 -33.91 4.59 2.93
C ALA A 193 -35.26 4.20 3.57
N ASP A 194 -35.70 2.96 3.38
CA ASP A 194 -36.93 2.36 3.97
C ASP A 194 -36.65 1.60 5.29
N HIS A 195 -35.43 1.62 5.79
CA HIS A 195 -35.04 0.90 6.98
C HIS A 195 -35.70 1.48 8.24
N ARG A 196 -36.02 0.64 9.25
CA ARG A 196 -36.63 1.06 10.54
C ARG A 196 -35.87 2.20 11.25
N LEU A 197 -34.56 2.29 11.03
CA LEU A 197 -33.69 3.33 11.60
C LEU A 197 -33.62 4.59 10.76
N ALA A 198 -34.08 4.60 9.50
CA ALA A 198 -33.91 5.70 8.56
C ALA A 198 -34.62 7.01 8.99
N THR A 199 -35.62 6.93 9.87
CA THR A 199 -36.30 8.11 10.43
C THR A 199 -35.48 8.85 11.46
N ARG A 200 -34.37 8.29 11.92
CA ARG A 200 -33.47 8.87 12.91
C ARG A 200 -32.34 9.68 12.25
N ARG A 201 -31.79 10.62 12.97
CA ARG A 201 -30.55 11.34 12.60
C ARG A 201 -29.34 10.85 13.37
N ARG A 202 -29.55 10.20 14.50
CA ARG A 202 -28.50 9.76 15.45
C ARG A 202 -28.85 8.41 16.01
N ILE A 203 -27.81 7.61 16.31
CA ILE A 203 -27.95 6.25 16.82
C ILE A 203 -26.80 5.92 17.79
N ARG A 204 -27.04 5.06 18.75
CA ARG A 204 -25.99 4.31 19.45
C ARG A 204 -25.72 3.03 18.62
N LEU A 205 -24.49 2.68 18.39
CA LEU A 205 -24.15 1.54 17.51
C LEU A 205 -24.74 0.22 18.02
N ALA A 206 -24.86 0.05 19.33
CA ALA A 206 -25.53 -1.11 19.95
C ALA A 206 -26.97 -1.33 19.47
N GLU A 207 -27.67 -0.30 19.00
CA GLU A 207 -29.03 -0.43 18.47
C GLU A 207 -29.08 -1.12 17.08
N ALA A 208 -27.91 -1.28 16.44
CA ALA A 208 -27.75 -2.02 15.20
C ALA A 208 -27.23 -3.46 15.41
N ALA A 209 -27.20 -3.97 16.65
CA ALA A 209 -26.64 -5.29 16.98
C ALA A 209 -27.35 -6.45 16.25
N ASP A 210 -28.65 -6.32 16.00
CA ASP A 210 -29.46 -7.34 15.33
C ASP A 210 -29.44 -7.20 13.79
N GLU A 211 -28.83 -6.14 13.26
CA GLU A 211 -28.78 -5.90 11.81
C GLU A 211 -27.74 -6.78 11.13
N THR A 212 -27.96 -7.00 9.85
CA THR A 212 -26.99 -7.63 8.97
C THR A 212 -26.05 -6.58 8.42
N PHE A 213 -24.75 -6.81 8.50
CA PHE A 213 -23.73 -5.86 8.05
C PHE A 213 -23.19 -6.21 6.66
N VAL A 214 -22.94 -5.15 5.92
CA VAL A 214 -22.11 -5.14 4.71
C VAL A 214 -20.81 -4.41 5.07
N THR A 215 -19.67 -5.02 4.85
CA THR A 215 -18.38 -4.47 5.32
C THR A 215 -17.26 -4.65 4.31
N LEU A 216 -16.13 -3.99 4.55
CA LEU A 216 -14.92 -4.27 3.77
C LEU A 216 -14.32 -5.62 4.18
N GLU A 217 -13.54 -6.22 3.29
CA GLU A 217 -12.86 -7.49 3.51
C GLU A 217 -11.85 -7.42 4.66
N PRO A 218 -11.48 -8.58 5.26
CA PRO A 218 -10.34 -8.67 6.18
C PRO A 218 -9.06 -8.11 5.55
N GLY A 219 -8.25 -7.37 6.33
CA GLY A 219 -7.06 -6.66 5.85
C GLY A 219 -7.30 -5.18 5.57
N TYR A 220 -8.54 -4.76 5.35
CA TYR A 220 -8.88 -3.34 5.24
C TYR A 220 -8.95 -2.67 6.63
N GLY A 221 -8.32 -1.48 6.75
CA GLY A 221 -8.35 -0.72 8.00
C GLY A 221 -9.77 -0.39 8.49
N MET A 222 -10.68 -0.08 7.56
CA MET A 222 -12.10 0.15 7.90
C MET A 222 -12.81 -1.09 8.42
N ARG A 223 -12.44 -2.30 7.97
CA ARG A 223 -12.96 -3.54 8.53
C ARG A 223 -12.57 -3.67 10.00
N ARG A 224 -11.30 -3.50 10.32
CA ARG A 224 -10.82 -3.54 11.70
C ARG A 224 -11.52 -2.50 12.56
N ILE A 225 -11.63 -1.26 12.09
CA ILE A 225 -12.34 -0.19 12.82
C ILE A 225 -13.82 -0.55 13.05
N THR A 226 -14.49 -1.16 12.07
CA THR A 226 -15.88 -1.61 12.22
C THR A 226 -15.99 -2.70 13.28
N ASP A 227 -15.13 -3.71 13.24
CA ASP A 227 -15.12 -4.81 14.21
C ASP A 227 -14.84 -4.29 15.63
N ASP A 228 -13.85 -3.40 15.81
CA ASP A 228 -13.48 -2.80 17.09
C ASP A 228 -14.65 -1.97 17.67
N LEU A 229 -15.30 -1.14 16.86
CA LEU A 229 -16.43 -0.31 17.30
C LEU A 229 -17.67 -1.14 17.65
N CYS A 230 -17.94 -2.22 16.91
CA CYS A 230 -19.03 -3.14 17.25
C CYS A 230 -18.73 -3.90 18.55
N GLN A 231 -17.49 -4.32 18.76
CA GLN A 231 -17.05 -4.94 20.00
C GLN A 231 -17.17 -3.99 21.19
N GLU A 232 -16.76 -2.72 21.04
CA GLU A 232 -16.93 -1.67 22.05
C GLU A 232 -18.43 -1.40 22.35
N ALA A 233 -19.28 -1.52 21.32
CA ALA A 233 -20.73 -1.42 21.46
C ALA A 233 -21.39 -2.66 22.08
N GLY A 234 -20.63 -3.72 22.37
CA GLY A 234 -21.06 -4.93 23.05
C GLY A 234 -21.60 -6.03 22.14
N PHE A 235 -21.31 -6.01 20.84
CA PHE A 235 -21.76 -7.05 19.91
C PHE A 235 -20.71 -7.36 18.83
N LYS A 236 -20.89 -8.51 18.15
CA LYS A 236 -20.13 -8.88 16.96
C LYS A 236 -21.06 -8.76 15.74
N PRO A 237 -20.65 -8.04 14.68
CA PRO A 237 -21.50 -7.84 13.52
C PRO A 237 -21.76 -9.16 12.77
N ARG A 238 -23.01 -9.39 12.35
CA ARG A 238 -23.38 -10.46 11.43
C ARG A 238 -23.10 -10.00 10.00
N ILE A 239 -22.03 -10.48 9.40
CA ILE A 239 -21.59 -10.06 8.07
C ILE A 239 -22.25 -10.97 7.04
N ALA A 240 -22.98 -10.37 6.07
CA ALA A 240 -23.56 -11.07 4.93
C ALA A 240 -22.80 -10.84 3.64
N PHE A 241 -22.19 -9.65 3.49
CA PHE A 241 -21.42 -9.30 2.30
C PHE A 241 -20.12 -8.61 2.68
N GLU A 242 -19.08 -8.96 1.97
CA GLU A 242 -17.76 -8.34 2.04
C GLU A 242 -17.39 -7.79 0.67
N GLY A 243 -16.66 -6.69 0.64
CA GLY A 243 -16.21 -6.06 -0.61
C GLY A 243 -14.98 -5.19 -0.41
N GLU A 244 -14.47 -4.61 -1.47
CA GLU A 244 -13.22 -3.87 -1.46
C GLU A 244 -13.42 -2.35 -1.44
N GLU A 245 -14.59 -1.86 -1.85
CA GLU A 245 -14.84 -0.43 -2.03
C GLU A 245 -16.07 0.06 -1.25
N ALA A 246 -15.91 1.19 -0.54
CA ALA A 246 -16.97 1.80 0.24
C ALA A 246 -18.20 2.18 -0.60
N GLU A 247 -18.03 2.61 -1.85
CA GLU A 247 -19.14 2.98 -2.74
C GLU A 247 -19.93 1.76 -3.22
N THR A 248 -19.24 0.63 -3.44
CA THR A 248 -19.91 -0.66 -3.71
C THR A 248 -20.73 -1.10 -2.50
N LEU A 249 -20.18 -1.02 -1.28
CA LEU A 249 -20.91 -1.34 -0.05
C LEU A 249 -22.13 -0.44 0.14
N ARG A 250 -22.00 0.87 -0.16
CA ARG A 250 -23.11 1.81 -0.13
C ARG A 250 -24.22 1.43 -1.13
N GLY A 251 -23.81 0.88 -2.29
CA GLY A 251 -24.73 0.29 -3.26
C GLY A 251 -25.49 -0.90 -2.75
N LEU A 252 -24.82 -1.82 -2.06
CA LEU A 252 -25.43 -2.98 -1.43
C LEU A 252 -26.44 -2.56 -0.34
N VAL A 253 -26.08 -1.55 0.46
CA VAL A 253 -26.99 -0.96 1.45
C VAL A 253 -28.23 -0.36 0.76
N ALA A 254 -28.05 0.43 -0.31
CA ALA A 254 -29.15 1.00 -1.06
C ALA A 254 -30.11 -0.06 -1.66
N ALA A 255 -29.59 -1.25 -1.95
CA ALA A 255 -30.36 -2.41 -2.39
C ALA A 255 -31.05 -3.21 -1.25
N GLY A 256 -30.95 -2.73 0.00
CA GLY A 256 -31.58 -3.39 1.15
C GLY A 256 -30.84 -4.62 1.68
N LEU A 257 -29.56 -4.83 1.30
CA LEU A 257 -28.80 -6.04 1.65
C LEU A 257 -28.12 -6.00 3.01
N GLY A 258 -28.32 -4.92 3.78
CA GLY A 258 -27.79 -4.75 5.14
C GLY A 258 -27.48 -3.31 5.47
N VAL A 259 -26.71 -3.10 6.54
CA VAL A 259 -26.24 -1.80 7.01
C VAL A 259 -24.71 -1.75 6.98
N ALA A 260 -24.11 -0.56 6.90
CA ALA A 260 -22.66 -0.43 6.87
C ALA A 260 -22.16 0.75 7.73
N LEU A 261 -20.99 0.60 8.33
CA LEU A 261 -20.29 1.70 8.99
C LEU A 261 -19.24 2.25 8.01
N LEU A 262 -19.47 3.45 7.47
CA LEU A 262 -18.65 4.02 6.40
C LEU A 262 -18.30 5.48 6.68
N PRO A 263 -17.21 6.02 6.08
CA PRO A 263 -16.97 7.45 6.03
C PRO A 263 -18.06 8.14 5.19
N PRO A 264 -18.32 9.44 5.39
CA PRO A 264 -19.24 10.19 4.52
C PRO A 264 -18.82 10.05 3.04
N PRO A 265 -19.77 9.97 2.11
CA PRO A 265 -19.47 9.94 0.69
C PRO A 265 -19.10 11.34 0.18
N ALA A 266 -18.32 11.39 -0.89
CA ALA A 266 -18.07 12.63 -1.62
C ALA A 266 -19.36 13.24 -2.21
N VAL A 267 -20.25 12.37 -2.70
CA VAL A 267 -21.55 12.76 -3.25
C VAL A 267 -22.63 11.93 -2.57
N PRO A 268 -23.70 12.56 -2.04
CA PRO A 268 -24.81 11.84 -1.44
C PRO A 268 -25.39 10.79 -2.40
N ARG A 269 -25.63 9.58 -1.89
CA ARG A 269 -26.20 8.50 -2.69
C ARG A 269 -27.69 8.38 -2.42
N PRO A 270 -28.54 8.36 -3.45
CA PRO A 270 -29.95 8.02 -3.30
C PRO A 270 -30.14 6.59 -2.75
N GLY A 271 -31.23 6.37 -2.02
CA GLY A 271 -31.61 5.05 -1.50
C GLY A 271 -30.94 4.68 -0.17
N VAL A 272 -30.12 5.56 0.41
CA VAL A 272 -29.54 5.36 1.75
C VAL A 272 -29.77 6.58 2.65
N VAL A 273 -29.77 6.33 3.95
CA VAL A 273 -29.73 7.36 5.02
C VAL A 273 -28.51 7.15 5.88
N GLU A 274 -27.81 8.24 6.20
CA GLU A 274 -26.61 8.25 7.03
C GLU A 274 -26.90 8.74 8.44
N LEU A 275 -26.65 7.91 9.42
CA LEU A 275 -26.90 8.20 10.84
C LEU A 275 -25.61 8.54 11.54
N THR A 276 -25.64 9.61 12.35
CA THR A 276 -24.52 9.93 13.24
C THR A 276 -24.46 8.91 14.37
N VAL A 277 -23.36 8.19 14.49
CA VAL A 277 -23.11 7.29 15.61
C VAL A 277 -22.69 8.11 16.83
N THR A 278 -23.40 7.93 17.94
CA THR A 278 -23.19 8.72 19.18
C THR A 278 -22.38 7.97 20.24
N ALA A 279 -22.43 6.64 20.23
CA ALA A 279 -21.66 5.78 21.12
C ALA A 279 -21.52 4.38 20.45
N PRO A 280 -20.32 3.79 20.47
CA PRO A 280 -19.04 4.44 20.79
C PRO A 280 -18.71 5.62 19.86
N ARG A 281 -17.62 6.31 20.14
CA ARG A 281 -17.17 7.42 19.27
C ARG A 281 -16.68 6.86 17.93
N ALA A 282 -17.53 6.86 16.94
CA ALA A 282 -17.24 6.28 15.63
C ALA A 282 -16.43 7.26 14.74
N VAL A 283 -15.13 7.09 14.79
CA VAL A 283 -14.17 7.92 14.03
C VAL A 283 -13.06 7.03 13.47
N ARG A 284 -12.43 7.50 12.40
CA ARG A 284 -11.14 6.98 11.94
C ARG A 284 -10.10 8.09 11.90
N GLU A 285 -8.89 7.76 12.30
CA GLU A 285 -7.75 8.66 12.14
C GLU A 285 -7.15 8.48 10.74
N ILE A 286 -6.82 9.60 10.11
CA ILE A 286 -6.09 9.62 8.84
C ILE A 286 -4.72 10.20 9.11
N GLY A 287 -3.69 9.48 8.67
CA GLY A 287 -2.30 9.89 8.80
C GLY A 287 -1.56 9.83 7.48
N VAL A 288 -0.42 10.51 7.44
CA VAL A 288 0.59 10.34 6.42
C VAL A 288 1.71 9.47 6.97
N ALA A 289 2.18 8.51 6.17
CA ALA A 289 3.29 7.64 6.52
C ALA A 289 4.37 7.65 5.43
N TRP A 290 5.63 7.41 5.84
CA TRP A 290 6.80 7.26 4.98
C TRP A 290 7.84 6.36 5.65
N LEU A 291 8.82 5.87 4.87
CA LEU A 291 9.87 5.00 5.37
C LEU A 291 10.85 5.77 6.27
N ALA A 292 11.16 5.22 7.45
CA ALA A 292 12.12 5.81 8.37
C ALA A 292 13.54 5.78 7.78
N GLY A 293 14.32 6.83 8.02
CA GLY A 293 15.73 6.89 7.60
C GLY A 293 15.96 7.08 6.10
N ARG A 294 14.92 7.11 5.28
CA ARG A 294 15.03 7.37 3.84
C ARG A 294 15.13 8.87 3.58
N PRO A 295 16.16 9.36 2.85
CA PRO A 295 16.26 10.75 2.48
C PRO A 295 15.13 11.13 1.50
N ASP A 296 14.59 12.33 1.66
CA ASP A 296 13.58 12.86 0.73
C ASP A 296 14.24 13.56 -0.44
N THR A 297 13.70 13.35 -1.64
CA THR A 297 14.01 14.27 -2.75
C THR A 297 13.34 15.64 -2.49
N PRO A 298 13.83 16.74 -3.09
CA PRO A 298 13.25 18.06 -2.87
C PRO A 298 11.73 18.13 -3.07
N PRO A 299 11.11 17.57 -4.14
CA PRO A 299 9.66 17.58 -4.30
C PRO A 299 8.93 16.73 -3.25
N VAL A 300 9.51 15.61 -2.81
CA VAL A 300 8.96 14.78 -1.72
C VAL A 300 8.96 15.54 -0.40
N ALA A 301 10.09 16.19 -0.07
CA ALA A 301 10.20 17.02 1.14
C ALA A 301 9.19 18.18 1.13
N ALA A 302 9.02 18.85 -0.02
CA ALA A 302 8.05 19.93 -0.18
C ALA A 302 6.61 19.43 0.00
N PHE A 303 6.26 18.31 -0.67
CA PHE A 303 4.92 17.75 -0.56
C PHE A 303 4.62 17.19 0.84
N LYS A 304 5.61 16.53 1.48
CA LYS A 304 5.51 16.10 2.88
C LYS A 304 5.25 17.29 3.82
N LYS A 305 6.00 18.37 3.70
CA LYS A 305 5.79 19.61 4.48
C LYS A 305 4.40 20.17 4.24
N PHE A 306 3.93 20.20 2.99
CA PHE A 306 2.58 20.63 2.64
C PHE A 306 1.51 19.76 3.31
N LEU A 307 1.61 18.42 3.24
CA LEU A 307 0.65 17.52 3.89
C LEU A 307 0.62 17.75 5.42
N LEU A 308 1.77 17.89 6.05
CA LEU A 308 1.87 18.15 7.49
C LEU A 308 1.27 19.51 7.89
N SER A 309 1.28 20.52 7.00
CA SER A 309 0.62 21.80 7.23
C SER A 309 -0.92 21.71 7.17
N LYS A 310 -1.48 20.63 6.60
CA LYS A 310 -2.93 20.39 6.53
C LYS A 310 -3.50 19.67 7.75
N ARG A 311 -2.74 19.54 8.82
CA ARG A 311 -3.20 18.92 10.06
C ARG A 311 -4.45 19.62 10.61
N GLY A 312 -5.53 18.86 10.80
CA GLY A 312 -6.84 19.35 11.24
C GLY A 312 -7.69 20.03 10.14
N SER A 313 -7.20 20.01 8.88
CA SER A 313 -7.91 20.58 7.73
C SER A 313 -7.66 19.79 6.45
N LEU A 314 -7.33 18.50 6.59
CA LEU A 314 -7.07 17.60 5.46
C LEU A 314 -8.35 17.25 4.73
N LEU A 315 -9.41 17.00 5.49
CA LEU A 315 -10.69 16.57 4.98
C LEU A 315 -11.56 17.78 4.62
N PRO A 316 -12.40 17.70 3.57
CA PRO A 316 -13.40 18.71 3.31
C PRO A 316 -14.37 18.81 4.49
N ALA A 317 -14.89 20.00 4.72
CA ALA A 317 -15.77 20.34 5.84
C ALA A 317 -17.15 19.65 5.72
#